data_000e23319e17dcffea39de23a6ea28ff
#
_entry.id   000e23319e17dcffea39de23a6ea28ff
#
_cell.length_a   1.000
_cell.length_b   1.000
_cell.length_c   1.000
_cell.angle_alpha   90.00
_cell.angle_beta   90.00
_cell.angle_gamma   90.00
#
_symmetry.space_group_name_H-M   'P 1'
#
loop_
_entity.id
_entity.type
_entity.pdbx_description
1 polymer ?
#
loop_
_entity_poly.entity_id
_entity_poly.type
_entity_poly.pdbx_seq_one_letter_code
_entity_poly.pdbx_strand_id
1 'polypeptide(L)'
;MATPYISMAGIGKSFGPVHALKSVNLTVYPGEIHALLGENGAGKSTLMKVLSGIHEPTKGTITINNISYNKLDHKLAAQLGIGIIYQELSVIDELTVLENLYIGRHLTKKICGVNIIDWREMRVRAAMMLLLS
;
A
#
# COMPACT_ATOMS: atom_id res chain seq x y z
N MET A 1 17.10 -20.96 -8.19
CA MET A 1 15.68 -20.57 -8.24
C MET A 1 15.55 -19.16 -7.69
N ALA A 2 14.78 -18.29 -8.34
CA ALA A 2 14.57 -16.93 -7.83
C ALA A 2 13.79 -16.98 -6.52
N THR A 3 14.20 -16.18 -5.53
CA THR A 3 13.49 -16.07 -4.25
C THR A 3 12.32 -15.11 -4.40
N PRO A 4 11.10 -15.49 -3.98
CA PRO A 4 9.96 -14.58 -4.00
C PRO A 4 10.22 -13.33 -3.16
N TYR A 5 9.81 -12.17 -3.65
CA TYR A 5 9.81 -10.94 -2.85
C TYR A 5 8.62 -10.87 -1.91
N ILE A 6 7.43 -11.25 -2.42
CA ILE A 6 6.20 -11.35 -1.64
C ILE A 6 5.66 -12.77 -1.77
N SER A 7 5.29 -13.39 -0.66
CA SER A 7 4.55 -14.65 -0.61
C SER A 7 3.42 -14.55 0.39
N MET A 8 2.22 -14.81 -0.05
CA MET A 8 1.03 -14.92 0.81
C MET A 8 0.58 -16.37 0.79
N ALA A 9 0.59 -17.03 1.94
CA ALA A 9 0.29 -18.45 2.05
C ALA A 9 -0.95 -18.69 2.91
N GLY A 10 -1.95 -19.36 2.33
CA GLY A 10 -3.17 -19.78 3.01
C GLY A 10 -4.02 -18.61 3.53
N ILE A 11 -3.98 -17.45 2.88
CA ILE A 11 -4.66 -16.25 3.35
C ILE A 11 -6.17 -16.46 3.36
N GLY A 12 -6.75 -16.32 4.53
CA GLY A 12 -8.20 -16.25 4.74
C GLY A 12 -8.61 -14.91 5.30
N LYS A 13 -9.76 -14.41 4.86
CA LYS A 13 -10.39 -13.21 5.43
C LYS A 13 -11.89 -13.39 5.51
N SER A 14 -12.44 -13.18 6.69
CA SER A 14 -13.88 -13.20 6.94
C SER A 14 -14.33 -11.85 7.49
N PHE A 15 -15.52 -11.43 7.07
CA PHE A 15 -16.25 -10.27 7.59
C PHE A 15 -17.57 -10.81 8.17
N GLY A 16 -17.58 -11.06 9.48
CA GLY A 16 -18.69 -11.78 10.09
C GLY A 16 -18.89 -13.16 9.44
N PRO A 17 -20.10 -13.49 8.95
CA PRO A 17 -20.38 -14.77 8.32
C PRO A 17 -19.84 -14.88 6.87
N VAL A 18 -19.42 -13.77 6.27
CA VAL A 18 -18.96 -13.74 4.88
C VAL A 18 -17.49 -14.07 4.79
N HIS A 19 -17.15 -15.16 4.12
CA HIS A 19 -15.76 -15.55 3.83
C HIS A 19 -15.31 -14.93 2.51
N ALA A 20 -14.66 -13.79 2.57
CA ALA A 20 -14.16 -13.07 1.39
C ALA A 20 -12.91 -13.73 0.76
N LEU A 21 -12.06 -14.34 1.59
CA LEU A 21 -10.91 -15.13 1.14
C LEU A 21 -10.90 -16.48 1.85
N LYS A 22 -10.72 -17.56 1.06
CA LYS A 22 -10.70 -18.93 1.56
C LYS A 22 -9.36 -19.60 1.21
N SER A 23 -8.30 -19.35 2.02
CA SER A 23 -6.99 -19.98 1.82
C SER A 23 -6.33 -19.66 0.48
N VAL A 24 -6.19 -18.37 0.17
CA VAL A 24 -5.60 -17.88 -1.07
C VAL A 24 -4.08 -17.84 -0.96
N ASN A 25 -3.39 -18.26 -2.03
CA ASN A 25 -1.95 -18.15 -2.16
C ASN A 25 -1.61 -17.16 -3.28
N LEU A 26 -0.58 -16.34 -3.07
CA LEU A 26 -0.02 -15.42 -4.04
C LEU A 26 1.49 -15.38 -3.87
N THR A 27 2.22 -15.43 -4.97
CA THR A 27 3.68 -15.32 -4.98
C THR A 27 4.09 -14.33 -6.05
N VAL A 28 4.92 -13.34 -5.68
CA VAL A 28 5.40 -12.29 -6.58
C VAL A 28 6.93 -12.21 -6.47
N TYR A 29 7.59 -12.18 -7.62
CA TYR A 29 9.05 -12.12 -7.72
C TYR A 29 9.53 -10.69 -7.98
N PRO A 30 10.80 -10.36 -7.66
CA PRO A 30 11.38 -9.06 -7.98
C PRO A 30 11.33 -8.78 -9.49
N GLY A 31 10.93 -7.56 -9.88
CA GLY A 31 10.84 -7.13 -11.26
C GLY A 31 9.67 -7.71 -12.05
N GLU A 32 8.76 -8.44 -11.41
CA GLU A 32 7.60 -9.06 -12.05
C GLU A 32 6.42 -8.08 -12.11
N ILE A 33 5.69 -8.11 -13.23
CA ILE A 33 4.36 -7.53 -13.36
C ILE A 33 3.36 -8.68 -13.19
N HIS A 34 2.67 -8.72 -12.05
CA HIS A 34 1.74 -9.78 -11.71
C HIS A 34 0.29 -9.31 -11.87
N ALA A 35 -0.45 -9.91 -12.82
CA ALA A 35 -1.86 -9.61 -13.04
C ALA A 35 -2.76 -10.52 -12.20
N LEU A 36 -3.68 -9.92 -11.44
CA LEU A 36 -4.67 -10.65 -10.66
C LEU A 36 -6.02 -10.61 -11.35
N LEU A 37 -6.41 -11.71 -11.99
CA LEU A 37 -7.65 -11.85 -12.75
C LEU A 37 -8.72 -12.60 -11.96
N GLY A 38 -9.98 -12.32 -12.26
CA GLY A 38 -11.13 -12.99 -11.64
C GLY A 38 -12.39 -12.14 -11.72
N GLU A 39 -13.53 -12.75 -11.47
CA GLU A 39 -14.84 -12.10 -11.48
C GLU A 39 -15.00 -11.04 -10.38
N ASN A 40 -16.01 -10.19 -10.51
CA ASN A 40 -16.37 -9.26 -9.44
C ASN A 40 -16.81 -10.05 -8.21
N GLY A 41 -16.30 -9.66 -7.04
CA GLY A 41 -16.57 -10.41 -5.80
C GLY A 41 -15.59 -11.57 -5.52
N ALA A 42 -14.67 -11.92 -6.42
CA ALA A 42 -13.69 -12.99 -6.24
C ALA A 42 -12.64 -12.73 -5.14
N GLY A 43 -12.72 -11.62 -4.41
CA GLY A 43 -11.81 -11.30 -3.31
C GLY A 43 -10.52 -10.58 -3.70
N LYS A 44 -10.31 -10.21 -4.97
CA LYS A 44 -9.10 -9.53 -5.46
C LYS A 44 -8.75 -8.29 -4.64
N SER A 45 -9.71 -7.36 -4.50
CA SER A 45 -9.52 -6.13 -3.72
C SER A 45 -9.29 -6.41 -2.24
N THR A 46 -9.92 -7.46 -1.69
CA THR A 46 -9.70 -7.88 -0.30
C THR A 46 -8.30 -8.40 -0.11
N LEU A 47 -7.76 -9.18 -1.05
CA LEU A 47 -6.39 -9.68 -1.00
C LEU A 47 -5.37 -8.53 -1.04
N MET A 48 -5.58 -7.53 -1.91
CA MET A 48 -4.73 -6.34 -1.99
C MET A 48 -4.83 -5.49 -0.71
N LYS A 49 -6.01 -5.35 -0.13
CA LYS A 49 -6.21 -4.67 1.16
C LYS A 49 -5.55 -5.41 2.34
N VAL A 50 -5.46 -6.72 2.29
CA VAL A 50 -4.69 -7.51 3.27
C VAL A 50 -3.20 -7.27 3.09
N LEU A 51 -2.69 -7.29 1.86
CA LEU A 51 -1.27 -7.04 1.58
C LEU A 51 -0.84 -5.62 1.97
N SER A 52 -1.70 -4.62 1.75
CA SER A 52 -1.42 -3.22 2.11
C SER A 52 -1.67 -2.89 3.59
N GLY A 53 -2.05 -3.88 4.40
CA GLY A 53 -2.27 -3.69 5.84
C GLY A 53 -3.55 -2.95 6.21
N ILE A 54 -4.49 -2.77 5.27
CA ILE A 54 -5.81 -2.17 5.53
C ILE A 54 -6.72 -3.17 6.23
N HIS A 55 -6.60 -4.45 5.85
CA HIS A 55 -7.33 -5.53 6.47
C HIS A 55 -6.38 -6.54 7.09
N GLU A 56 -6.61 -6.89 8.34
CA GLU A 56 -5.92 -7.99 9.00
C GLU A 56 -6.47 -9.33 8.45
N PRO A 57 -5.61 -10.28 8.02
CA PRO A 57 -6.07 -11.61 7.64
C PRO A 57 -6.62 -12.36 8.84
N THR A 58 -7.63 -13.20 8.63
CA THR A 58 -8.17 -14.08 9.67
C THR A 58 -7.24 -15.29 9.89
N LYS A 59 -6.53 -15.72 8.85
CA LYS A 59 -5.55 -16.81 8.87
C LYS A 59 -4.57 -16.67 7.71
N GLY A 60 -3.48 -17.40 7.77
CA GLY A 60 -2.41 -17.43 6.78
C GLY A 60 -1.22 -16.58 7.19
N THR A 61 -0.21 -16.56 6.34
CA THR A 61 1.07 -15.89 6.59
C THR A 61 1.45 -15.05 5.38
N ILE A 62 1.97 -13.86 5.62
CA ILE A 62 2.52 -12.97 4.60
C ILE A 62 4.03 -12.95 4.80
N THR A 63 4.79 -13.27 3.78
CA THR A 63 6.26 -13.19 3.80
C THR A 63 6.70 -12.12 2.81
N ILE A 64 7.53 -11.18 3.27
CA ILE A 64 8.08 -10.10 2.46
C ILE A 64 9.58 -10.10 2.69
N ASN A 65 10.35 -10.19 1.61
CA ASN A 65 11.81 -10.23 1.66
C ASN A 65 12.33 -11.26 2.68
N ASN A 66 11.79 -12.49 2.68
CA ASN A 66 12.09 -13.62 3.57
C ASN A 66 11.72 -13.41 5.05
N ILE A 67 11.03 -12.33 5.42
CA ILE A 67 10.52 -12.11 6.77
C ILE A 67 9.03 -12.38 6.79
N SER A 68 8.59 -13.22 7.72
CA SER A 68 7.19 -13.64 7.84
C SER A 68 6.43 -12.79 8.84
N TYR A 69 5.20 -12.44 8.46
CA TYR A 69 4.26 -11.65 9.24
C TYR A 69 2.91 -12.35 9.30
N ASN A 70 2.31 -12.42 10.47
CA ASN A 70 0.93 -12.90 10.61
C ASN A 70 -0.08 -11.84 10.18
N LYS A 71 0.29 -10.57 10.32
CA LYS A 71 -0.48 -9.40 9.89
C LYS A 71 0.45 -8.25 9.55
N LEU A 72 -0.03 -7.37 8.68
CA LEU A 72 0.57 -6.07 8.43
C LEU A 72 -0.42 -5.00 8.89
N ASP A 73 0.08 -3.90 9.40
CA ASP A 73 -0.65 -2.64 9.45
C ASP A 73 -0.21 -1.74 8.28
N HIS A 74 -0.98 -0.71 8.01
CA HIS A 74 -0.72 0.19 6.87
C HIS A 74 0.66 0.89 6.97
N LYS A 75 1.09 1.24 8.20
CA LYS A 75 2.38 1.88 8.43
C LYS A 75 3.54 0.93 8.14
N LEU A 76 3.46 -0.30 8.62
CA LEU A 76 4.46 -1.33 8.38
C LEU A 76 4.51 -1.69 6.88
N ALA A 77 3.36 -1.86 6.23
CA ALA A 77 3.31 -2.12 4.79
C ALA A 77 4.01 -1.03 4.00
N ALA A 78 3.75 0.25 4.32
CA ALA A 78 4.42 1.39 3.69
C ALA A 78 5.95 1.40 3.95
N GLN A 79 6.40 1.05 5.17
CA GLN A 79 7.83 0.93 5.49
C GLN A 79 8.51 -0.20 4.73
N LEU A 80 7.79 -1.27 4.42
CA LEU A 80 8.25 -2.39 3.58
C LEU A 80 8.18 -2.09 2.08
N GLY A 81 7.81 -0.86 1.69
CA GLY A 81 7.75 -0.42 0.30
C GLY A 81 6.46 -0.83 -0.44
N ILE A 82 5.43 -1.30 0.28
CA ILE A 82 4.14 -1.64 -0.33
C ILE A 82 3.31 -0.37 -0.44
N GLY A 83 3.03 0.05 -1.68
CA GLY A 83 2.09 1.11 -2.00
C GLY A 83 0.83 0.56 -2.65
N ILE A 84 -0.30 1.21 -2.46
CA ILE A 84 -1.56 0.90 -3.13
C ILE A 84 -2.07 2.12 -3.88
N ILE A 85 -2.47 1.91 -5.13
CA ILE A 85 -3.17 2.92 -5.91
C ILE A 85 -4.63 2.49 -5.97
N TYR A 86 -5.51 3.34 -5.45
CA TYR A 86 -6.95 3.08 -5.46
C TYR A 86 -7.53 3.38 -6.84
N GLN A 87 -8.61 2.71 -7.17
CA GLN A 87 -9.33 2.89 -8.43
C GLN A 87 -9.98 4.28 -8.52
N GLU A 88 -10.40 4.84 -7.38
CA GLU A 88 -10.93 6.18 -7.29
C GLU A 88 -9.81 7.16 -6.94
N LEU A 89 -9.64 8.18 -7.77
CA LEU A 89 -8.76 9.31 -7.47
C LEU A 89 -9.45 10.14 -6.38
N SER A 90 -8.99 9.96 -5.14
CA SER A 90 -9.45 10.78 -4.01
C SER A 90 -8.77 12.14 -4.06
N VAL A 91 -9.15 12.98 -5.02
CA VAL A 91 -8.74 14.38 -5.08
C VAL A 91 -9.71 15.18 -4.22
N ILE A 92 -9.19 16.04 -3.37
CA ILE A 92 -9.98 16.99 -2.59
C ILE A 92 -10.01 18.29 -3.41
N ASP A 93 -11.18 18.62 -3.93
CA ASP A 93 -11.36 19.74 -4.88
C ASP A 93 -11.02 21.11 -4.27
N GLU A 94 -11.18 21.25 -2.95
CA GLU A 94 -10.85 22.48 -2.21
C GLU A 94 -9.35 22.68 -1.98
N LEU A 95 -8.53 21.67 -2.23
CA LEU A 95 -7.08 21.74 -2.05
C LEU A 95 -6.36 21.93 -3.39
N THR A 96 -5.24 22.62 -3.32
CA THR A 96 -4.34 22.76 -4.47
C THR A 96 -3.73 21.40 -4.87
N VAL A 97 -3.22 21.30 -6.08
CA VAL A 97 -2.49 20.11 -6.57
C VAL A 97 -1.35 19.75 -5.62
N LEU A 98 -0.60 20.73 -5.12
CA LEU A 98 0.50 20.50 -4.19
C LEU A 98 0.01 19.91 -2.87
N GLU A 99 -1.07 20.41 -2.32
CA GLU A 99 -1.67 19.91 -1.08
C GLU A 99 -2.22 18.50 -1.26
N ASN A 100 -2.88 18.22 -2.38
CA ASN A 100 -3.34 16.88 -2.72
C ASN A 100 -2.19 15.86 -2.84
N LEU A 101 -1.07 16.25 -3.46
CA LEU A 101 0.11 15.37 -3.59
C LEU A 101 0.76 15.03 -2.23
N TYR A 102 0.67 15.93 -1.26
CA TYR A 102 1.32 15.78 0.03
C TYR A 102 0.35 15.54 1.20
N ILE A 103 -0.92 15.27 0.93
CA ILE A 103 -1.90 15.00 1.99
C ILE A 103 -1.44 13.82 2.86
N GLY A 104 -1.38 14.04 4.17
CA GLY A 104 -0.88 13.07 5.13
C GLY A 104 0.63 12.78 5.08
N ARG A 105 1.40 13.43 4.18
CA ARG A 105 2.85 13.24 3.98
C ARG A 105 3.62 14.55 3.85
N HIS A 106 3.18 15.60 4.53
CA HIS A 106 3.82 16.91 4.47
C HIS A 106 5.30 16.83 4.84
N LEU A 107 6.15 17.47 4.02
CA LEU A 107 7.56 17.64 4.36
C LEU A 107 7.67 18.73 5.41
N THR A 108 8.44 18.48 6.46
CA THR A 108 8.63 19.43 7.55
C THR A 108 10.09 19.78 7.71
N LYS A 109 10.35 21.03 8.12
CA LYS A 109 11.67 21.48 8.56
C LYS A 109 11.58 22.02 9.99
N LYS A 110 12.68 21.91 10.72
CA LYS A 110 12.79 22.47 12.07
C LYS A 110 13.26 23.92 12.02
N ILE A 111 12.48 24.82 12.62
CA ILE A 111 12.89 26.20 12.86
C ILE A 111 12.70 26.46 14.36
N CYS A 112 13.77 26.85 15.06
CA CYS A 112 13.76 27.12 16.50
C CYS A 112 13.13 25.97 17.34
N GLY A 113 13.38 24.71 16.94
CA GLY A 113 12.88 23.53 17.64
C GLY A 113 11.44 23.12 17.27
N VAL A 114 10.73 23.91 16.49
CA VAL A 114 9.34 23.62 16.02
C VAL A 114 9.36 23.05 14.61
N ASN A 115 8.59 22.01 14.39
CA ASN A 115 8.40 21.44 13.04
C ASN A 115 7.36 22.30 12.29
N ILE A 116 7.76 22.89 11.17
CA ILE A 116 6.87 23.61 10.28
C ILE A 116 6.87 22.98 8.89
N ILE A 117 5.80 23.13 8.12
CA ILE A 117 5.69 22.59 6.77
C ILE A 117 6.68 23.31 5.85
N ASP A 118 7.48 22.56 5.10
CA ASP A 118 8.38 23.10 4.10
C ASP A 118 7.74 23.18 2.71
N TRP A 119 6.93 24.19 2.51
CA TRP A 119 6.25 24.45 1.23
C TRP A 119 7.20 24.60 0.04
N ARG A 120 8.42 25.13 0.29
CA ARG A 120 9.41 25.31 -0.78
C ARG A 120 9.92 23.97 -1.29
N GLU A 121 10.33 23.10 -0.39
CA GLU A 121 10.80 21.76 -0.70
C GLU A 121 9.71 20.91 -1.36
N MET A 122 8.48 21.00 -0.86
CA MET A 122 7.34 20.32 -1.46
C MET A 122 7.10 20.74 -2.91
N ARG A 123 7.18 22.05 -3.22
CA ARG A 123 7.04 22.55 -4.60
C ARG A 123 8.13 22.04 -5.52
N VAL A 124 9.38 22.05 -5.08
CA VAL A 124 10.51 21.57 -5.87
C VAL A 124 10.36 20.10 -6.21
N ARG A 125 10.03 19.28 -5.23
CA ARG A 125 9.83 17.83 -5.45
C ARG A 125 8.61 17.53 -6.31
N ALA A 126 7.49 18.24 -6.10
CA ALA A 126 6.32 18.10 -6.95
C ALA A 126 6.62 18.43 -8.42
N ALA A 127 7.35 19.52 -8.67
CA ALA A 127 7.76 19.88 -10.02
C ALA A 127 8.66 18.82 -10.67
N MET A 128 9.60 18.25 -9.91
CA MET A 128 10.45 17.15 -10.41
C MET A 128 9.64 15.90 -10.73
N MET A 129 8.66 15.52 -9.90
CA MET A 129 7.78 14.37 -10.17
C MET A 129 6.99 14.56 -11.46
N LEU A 130 6.44 15.77 -11.69
CA LEU A 130 5.64 16.09 -12.88
C LEU A 130 6.48 16.20 -14.16
N LEU A 131 7.79 16.48 -14.06
CA LEU A 131 8.68 16.54 -15.22
C LEU A 131 9.22 15.15 -15.63
N LEU A 132 9.14 14.16 -14.75
CA LEU A 132 9.62 12.80 -14.98
C LEU A 132 8.49 11.82 -15.35
N SER A 133 7.24 12.27 -15.35
CA SER A 133 6.05 11.50 -15.78
C SER A 133 5.70 11.80 -17.24
#